data_3575b8b27e3d24d082c4b5d0aeff1002
#
_entry.id   3575b8b27e3d24d082c4b5d0aeff1002
#
_cell.length_a   1.000
_cell.length_b   1.000
_cell.length_c   1.000
_cell.angle_alpha   90.00
_cell.angle_beta   90.00
_cell.angle_gamma   90.00
#
_symmetry.space_group_name_H-M   'P 1'
#
loop_
_entity.id
_entity.type
_entity.pdbx_description
1 polymer ?
#
loop_
_entity_poly.entity_id
_entity_poly.type
_entity_poly.pdbx_seq_one_letter_code
_entity_poly.pdbx_strand_id
1 'polypeptide(L)'
;MVRPADRCLDVSGELCPVPALKARRCLDAMQSGQVLAVIATDPLAAVDLQILCDRLGHELLASSQVGAALEVRIRVSPERQPDAD
;
A
#
# COMPACT_ATOMS: atom_id res chain seq x y z
N MET A 1 9.76 17.41 6.58
CA MET A 1 9.83 17.21 5.14
C MET A 1 9.47 15.76 4.81
N VAL A 2 8.51 15.55 3.93
CA VAL A 2 8.04 14.21 3.58
C VAL A 2 9.00 13.60 2.57
N ARG A 3 9.49 12.39 2.86
CA ARG A 3 10.35 11.68 1.89
C ARG A 3 9.52 11.27 0.69
N PRO A 4 10.03 11.41 -0.53
CA PRO A 4 9.33 10.87 -1.68
C PRO A 4 9.25 9.35 -1.59
N ALA A 5 8.18 8.79 -2.14
CA ALA A 5 8.03 7.34 -2.18
C ALA A 5 9.00 6.76 -3.21
N ASP A 6 9.47 5.55 -2.95
CA ASP A 6 10.35 4.85 -3.88
C ASP A 6 9.58 4.35 -5.11
N ARG A 7 8.31 4.00 -4.93
CA ARG A 7 7.40 3.64 -6.01
C ARG A 7 6.02 4.22 -5.74
N CYS A 8 5.31 4.48 -6.83
CA CYS A 8 3.94 4.98 -6.76
C CYS A 8 3.05 4.04 -7.58
N LEU A 9 1.96 3.59 -6.98
CA LEU A 9 1.00 2.71 -7.61
C LEU A 9 -0.35 3.42 -7.68
N ASP A 10 -0.80 3.71 -8.89
CA ASP A 10 -2.09 4.36 -9.10
C ASP A 10 -3.14 3.31 -9.43
N VAL A 11 -4.07 3.10 -8.52
CA VAL A 11 -5.19 2.18 -8.69
C VAL A 11 -6.52 2.93 -8.66
N SER A 12 -6.49 4.20 -9.07
CA SER A 12 -7.70 5.02 -9.19
C SER A 12 -8.71 4.32 -10.10
N GLY A 13 -9.98 4.32 -9.70
CA GLY A 13 -11.03 3.70 -10.46
C GLY A 13 -11.18 2.20 -10.25
N GLU A 14 -10.22 1.56 -9.60
CA GLU A 14 -10.31 0.12 -9.36
C GLU A 14 -10.99 -0.13 -8.01
N LEU A 15 -11.76 -1.20 -7.94
CA LEU A 15 -12.56 -1.55 -6.78
C LEU A 15 -11.91 -2.68 -5.99
N CYS A 16 -12.20 -2.70 -4.68
CA CYS A 16 -11.81 -3.78 -3.79
C CYS A 16 -12.19 -5.14 -4.39
N PRO A 17 -11.29 -6.14 -4.41
CA PRO A 17 -9.99 -6.17 -3.71
C PRO A 17 -8.78 -5.85 -4.60
N VAL A 18 -8.99 -5.29 -5.79
CA VAL A 18 -7.92 -5.09 -6.77
C VAL A 18 -6.80 -4.19 -6.26
N PRO A 19 -7.10 -3.04 -5.59
CA PRO A 19 -6.02 -2.21 -5.07
C PRO A 19 -5.07 -2.97 -4.14
N ALA A 20 -5.61 -3.78 -3.24
CA ALA A 20 -4.79 -4.54 -2.31
C ALA A 20 -3.96 -5.60 -3.02
N LEU A 21 -4.53 -6.27 -4.02
CA LEU A 21 -3.81 -7.29 -4.78
C LEU A 21 -2.64 -6.69 -5.55
N LYS A 22 -2.85 -5.54 -6.17
CA LYS A 22 -1.79 -4.86 -6.90
C LYS A 22 -0.71 -4.31 -5.96
N ALA A 23 -1.13 -3.76 -4.82
CA ALA A 23 -0.18 -3.27 -3.82
C ALA A 23 0.70 -4.41 -3.31
N ARG A 24 0.12 -5.57 -3.06
CA ARG A 24 0.87 -6.73 -2.61
C ARG A 24 1.95 -7.12 -3.62
N ARG A 25 1.62 -7.14 -4.90
CA ARG A 25 2.60 -7.47 -5.94
C ARG A 25 3.75 -6.47 -5.95
N CYS A 26 3.44 -5.18 -5.80
CA CYS A 26 4.49 -4.17 -5.72
C CYS A 26 5.36 -4.36 -4.51
N LEU A 27 4.76 -4.58 -3.34
CA LEU A 27 5.52 -4.74 -2.10
C LEU A 27 6.41 -5.97 -2.14
N ASP A 28 5.94 -7.06 -2.76
CA ASP A 28 6.74 -8.28 -2.88
C ASP A 28 7.97 -8.08 -3.74
N ALA A 29 7.90 -7.17 -4.71
CA ALA A 29 9.02 -6.87 -5.61
C ALA A 29 9.96 -5.79 -5.07
N MET A 30 9.60 -5.13 -3.97
CA MET A 30 10.37 -4.04 -3.39
C MET A 30 11.29 -4.54 -2.29
N GLN A 31 12.30 -3.73 -2.00
CA GLN A 31 13.30 -4.06 -0.98
C GLN A 31 12.89 -3.48 0.37
N SER A 32 13.41 -4.09 1.43
CA SER A 32 13.16 -3.63 2.79
C SER A 32 13.51 -2.16 2.96
N GLY A 33 12.65 -1.44 3.65
CA GLY A 33 12.84 -0.02 3.90
C GLY A 33 12.31 0.90 2.84
N GLN A 34 11.98 0.38 1.66
CA GLN A 34 11.40 1.19 0.59
C GLN A 34 9.95 1.52 0.88
N VAL A 35 9.48 2.62 0.34
CA VAL A 35 8.13 3.14 0.56
C VAL A 35 7.34 3.09 -0.73
N LEU A 36 6.15 2.50 -0.65
CA LEU A 36 5.17 2.47 -1.74
C LEU A 36 4.06 3.46 -1.43
N ALA A 37 3.78 4.37 -2.37
CA ALA A 37 2.61 5.24 -2.28
C ALA A 37 1.52 4.64 -3.17
N VAL A 38 0.37 4.37 -2.59
CA VAL A 38 -0.79 3.82 -3.32
C VAL A 38 -1.85 4.90 -3.42
N ILE A 39 -2.27 5.19 -4.64
CA ILE A 39 -3.33 6.16 -4.91
C ILE A 39 -4.60 5.38 -5.26
N ALA A 40 -5.67 5.59 -4.53
CA ALA A 40 -6.92 4.84 -4.71
C ALA A 40 -8.13 5.74 -4.56
N THR A 41 -9.21 5.39 -5.24
CA THR A 41 -10.48 6.13 -5.12
C THR A 41 -11.57 5.29 -4.48
N ASP A 42 -11.35 3.99 -4.29
CA ASP A 42 -12.31 3.13 -3.60
C ASP A 42 -12.28 3.45 -2.10
N PRO A 43 -13.44 3.76 -1.49
CA PRO A 43 -13.49 4.08 -0.05
C PRO A 43 -13.03 2.93 0.85
N LEU A 44 -13.03 1.70 0.38
CA LEU A 44 -12.59 0.55 1.16
C LEU A 44 -11.10 0.28 1.04
N ALA A 45 -10.39 1.01 0.18
CA ALA A 45 -8.98 0.74 -0.08
C ALA A 45 -8.11 0.91 1.17
N ALA A 46 -8.39 1.92 1.98
CA ALA A 46 -7.61 2.17 3.21
C ALA A 46 -7.68 0.98 4.16
N VAL A 47 -8.88 0.44 4.36
CA VAL A 47 -9.09 -0.70 5.25
C VAL A 47 -8.41 -1.94 4.69
N ASP A 48 -8.57 -2.20 3.39
CA ASP A 48 -7.97 -3.36 2.75
C ASP A 48 -6.45 -3.31 2.81
N LEU A 49 -5.87 -2.12 2.59
CA LEU A 49 -4.42 -1.96 2.66
C LEU A 49 -3.90 -2.11 4.08
N GLN A 50 -4.65 -1.66 5.08
CA GLN A 50 -4.28 -1.87 6.47
C GLN A 50 -4.27 -3.35 6.82
N ILE A 51 -5.29 -4.08 6.39
CA ILE A 51 -5.37 -5.52 6.62
C ILE A 51 -4.19 -6.23 5.94
N LEU A 52 -3.87 -5.83 4.72
CA LEU A 52 -2.74 -6.40 3.98
C LEU A 52 -1.43 -6.18 4.74
N CYS A 53 -1.21 -4.95 5.22
CA CYS A 53 0.00 -4.63 5.97
C CYS A 53 0.09 -5.45 7.26
N ASP A 54 -1.02 -5.58 7.97
CA ASP A 54 -1.05 -6.35 9.21
C ASP A 54 -0.73 -7.82 8.97
N ARG A 55 -1.26 -8.40 7.88
CA ARG A 55 -1.02 -9.80 7.56
C ARG A 55 0.41 -10.08 7.12
N LEU A 56 0.99 -9.17 6.34
CA LEU A 56 2.32 -9.39 5.78
C LEU A 56 3.44 -8.79 6.61
N GLY A 57 3.10 -8.00 7.63
CA GLY A 57 4.09 -7.40 8.49
C GLY A 57 4.67 -6.08 7.99
N HIS A 58 4.07 -5.48 6.98
CA HIS A 58 4.51 -4.17 6.51
C HIS A 58 3.96 -3.07 7.41
N GLU A 59 4.57 -1.89 7.32
CA GLU A 59 4.17 -0.74 8.14
C GLU A 59 3.40 0.27 7.29
N LEU A 60 2.16 0.55 7.66
CA LEU A 60 1.39 1.62 7.04
C LEU A 60 1.78 2.92 7.71
N LEU A 61 2.47 3.79 6.98
CA LEU A 61 3.06 5.00 7.53
C LEU A 61 2.06 6.14 7.63
N ALA A 62 1.23 6.32 6.60
CA ALA A 62 0.33 7.46 6.52
C ALA A 62 -0.80 7.17 5.55
N SER A 63 -1.91 7.85 5.77
CA SER A 63 -3.07 7.78 4.91
C SER A 63 -3.64 9.19 4.82
N SER A 64 -3.71 9.75 3.62
CA SER A 64 -4.13 11.14 3.40
C SER A 64 -5.15 11.23 2.30
N GLN A 65 -6.16 12.07 2.50
CA GLN A 65 -7.14 12.36 1.47
C GLN A 65 -6.62 13.49 0.59
N VAL A 66 -6.60 13.28 -0.72
CA VAL A 66 -6.17 14.28 -1.70
C VAL A 66 -7.27 14.38 -2.74
N GLY A 67 -8.16 15.39 -2.60
CA GLY A 67 -9.32 15.50 -3.47
C GLY A 67 -10.23 14.30 -3.34
N ALA A 68 -10.54 13.66 -4.46
CA ALA A 68 -11.37 12.45 -4.47
C ALA A 68 -10.55 11.18 -4.25
N ALA A 69 -9.23 11.30 -4.15
CA ALA A 69 -8.35 10.15 -4.01
C ALA A 69 -7.80 10.05 -2.60
N LEU A 70 -7.39 8.84 -2.26
CA LEU A 70 -6.69 8.53 -1.02
C LEU A 70 -5.27 8.12 -1.35
N GLU A 71 -4.29 8.70 -0.66
CA GLU A 71 -2.90 8.26 -0.78
C GLU A 71 -2.51 7.52 0.47
N VAL A 72 -2.06 6.28 0.31
CA VAL A 72 -1.59 5.45 1.43
C VAL A 72 -0.13 5.15 1.22
N ARG A 73 0.70 5.39 2.25
CA ARG A 73 2.13 5.12 2.19
C ARG A 73 2.46 3.92 3.06
N ILE A 74 3.18 2.97 2.49
CA ILE A 74 3.51 1.70 3.12
C ILE A 74 5.01 1.48 3.03
N ARG A 75 5.65 1.19 4.16
CA ARG A 75 7.07 0.83 4.19
C ARG A 75 7.22 -0.68 4.20
N VAL A 76 8.06 -1.18 3.31
CA VAL A 76 8.36 -2.61 3.23
C VAL A 76 9.18 -3.03 4.45
N SER A 77 8.68 -3.98 5.21
CA SER A 77 9.35 -4.46 6.40
C SER A 77 10.36 -5.54 6.07
N PRO A 78 11.54 -5.54 6.70
CA PRO A 78 12.49 -6.64 6.55
C PRO A 78 11.95 -7.94 7.13
N GLU A 79 10.98 -7.85 8.02
CA GLU A 79 10.39 -9.01 8.67
C GLU A 79 9.05 -9.42 8.06
N ARG A 80 8.79 -8.96 6.84
CA ARG A 80 7.55 -9.29 6.17
C ARG A 80 7.38 -10.79 6.05
N GLN A 81 6.15 -11.23 6.21
CA GLN A 81 5.84 -12.64 6.11
C GLN A 81 5.35 -12.97 4.71
N PRO A 82 5.88 -14.02 4.07
CA PRO A 82 5.33 -14.46 2.81
C PRO A 82 3.91 -14.96 3.05
N ASP A 83 3.05 -14.73 2.05
CA ASP A 83 1.71 -15.26 2.12
C ASP A 83 1.79 -16.78 2.00
N ALA A 84 1.17 -17.46 2.94
CA ALA A 84 1.31 -18.91 3.07
C ALA A 84 0.44 -19.72 2.12
N ASP A 85 -0.19 -19.11 1.19
CA ASP A 85 -1.05 -19.82 0.23
C ASP A 85 -0.32 -20.76 -0.66
#